data_20a9f1170706ff11ea43dd14475f0f91
#
_entry.id   20a9f1170706ff11ea43dd14475f0f91
#
_cell.length_a   1.000
_cell.length_b   1.000
_cell.length_c   1.000
_cell.angle_alpha   90.00
_cell.angle_beta   90.00
_cell.angle_gamma   90.00
#
_symmetry.space_group_name_H-M   'P 1'
#
loop_
_entity.id
_entity.type
_entity.pdbx_description
1 polymer ?
#
loop_
_entity_poly.entity_id
_entity_poly.type
_entity_poly.pdbx_seq_one_letter_code
_entity_poly.pdbx_strand_id
1 'polypeptide(L)'
;MLYLNTSHLRRCIETLGYSLTLYQQAPEGDIQQEVYRNAIVKGFELTQEVAFKLLRKALKAYGHGGQKLEALFVKDLIRLAATHGLMDLDAAERWFTYRDNRNDSAHDYGIRFAEETLALIAPFLADLTRLADTLEQKFGPEGERDATPDSQ
;
A
#
# COMPACT_ATOMS: atom_id res chain seq x y z
N MET A 1 16.31 13.92 11.68
CA MET A 1 15.82 13.56 10.36
C MET A 1 14.92 12.35 10.41
N LEU A 2 13.82 12.38 9.70
CA LEU A 2 12.92 11.25 9.67
C LEU A 2 13.48 10.12 8.81
N TYR A 3 13.49 8.92 9.36
CA TYR A 3 13.85 7.70 8.65
C TYR A 3 12.65 6.75 8.65
N LEU A 4 12.31 6.22 7.49
CA LEU A 4 11.24 5.23 7.36
C LEU A 4 11.81 3.86 6.98
N ASN A 5 11.39 2.85 7.71
CA ASN A 5 11.71 1.47 7.36
C ASN A 5 10.60 0.90 6.48
N THR A 6 10.92 0.66 5.21
CA THR A 6 9.98 0.14 4.22
C THR A 6 10.06 -1.38 4.08
N SER A 7 10.87 -2.06 4.88
CA SER A 7 11.08 -3.51 4.74
C SER A 7 9.79 -4.32 4.82
N HIS A 8 8.92 -3.95 5.75
CA HIS A 8 7.66 -4.66 5.92
C HIS A 8 6.73 -4.45 4.72
N LEU A 9 6.66 -3.22 4.20
CA LEU A 9 5.89 -2.93 2.98
C LEU A 9 6.44 -3.72 1.80
N ARG A 10 7.76 -3.73 1.60
CA ARG A 10 8.39 -4.49 0.53
C ARG A 10 8.06 -5.98 0.63
N ARG A 11 8.07 -6.53 1.84
CA ARG A 11 7.71 -7.93 2.06
C ARG A 11 6.24 -8.19 1.71
N CYS A 12 5.34 -7.28 2.08
CA CYS A 12 3.93 -7.40 1.71
C CYS A 12 3.73 -7.38 0.20
N ILE A 13 4.45 -6.52 -0.51
CA ILE A 13 4.40 -6.44 -1.98
C ILE A 13 4.86 -7.77 -2.59
N GLU A 14 5.97 -8.31 -2.11
CA GLU A 14 6.51 -9.58 -2.58
C GLU A 14 5.56 -10.73 -2.33
N THR A 15 5.00 -10.82 -1.12
CA THR A 15 4.06 -11.88 -0.74
C THR A 15 2.78 -11.82 -1.58
N LEU A 16 2.23 -10.62 -1.76
CA LEU A 16 1.01 -10.45 -2.54
C LEU A 16 1.26 -10.79 -4.02
N GLY A 17 2.39 -10.34 -4.57
CA GLY A 17 2.77 -10.65 -5.95
C GLY A 17 2.95 -12.15 -6.17
N TYR A 18 3.58 -12.82 -5.22
CA TYR A 18 3.77 -14.27 -5.29
C TYR A 18 2.42 -15.01 -5.21
N SER A 19 1.53 -14.55 -4.34
CA SER A 19 0.18 -15.12 -4.23
C SER A 19 -0.59 -15.01 -5.55
N LEU A 20 -0.46 -13.87 -6.22
CA LEU A 20 -1.09 -13.67 -7.53
C LEU A 20 -0.54 -14.65 -8.57
N THR A 21 0.77 -14.84 -8.59
CA THR A 21 1.40 -15.80 -9.50
C THR A 21 0.90 -17.22 -9.25
N LEU A 22 0.83 -17.64 -7.99
CA LEU A 22 0.33 -18.97 -7.64
C LEU A 22 -1.14 -19.14 -8.04
N TYR A 23 -1.94 -18.09 -7.85
CA TYR A 23 -3.34 -18.10 -8.26
C TYR A 23 -3.47 -18.31 -9.76
N GLN A 24 -2.66 -17.60 -10.55
CA GLN A 24 -2.69 -17.69 -12.01
C GLN A 24 -2.24 -19.04 -12.54
N GLN A 25 -1.36 -19.72 -11.82
CA GLN A 25 -0.82 -21.03 -12.19
C GLN A 25 -1.71 -22.18 -11.70
N ALA A 26 -2.59 -21.94 -10.75
CA ALA A 26 -3.44 -22.98 -10.19
C ALA A 26 -4.49 -23.43 -11.22
N PRO A 27 -4.83 -24.73 -11.24
CA PRO A 27 -5.89 -25.23 -12.13
C PRO A 27 -7.22 -24.52 -11.84
N GLU A 28 -7.92 -24.12 -12.89
CA GLU A 28 -9.20 -23.43 -12.74
C GLU A 28 -10.21 -24.34 -12.04
N GLY A 29 -10.88 -23.80 -11.03
CA GLY A 29 -11.85 -24.52 -10.24
C GLY A 29 -11.27 -25.43 -9.14
N ASP A 30 -9.94 -25.48 -9.04
CA ASP A 30 -9.26 -26.27 -8.01
C ASP A 30 -9.32 -25.56 -6.66
N ILE A 31 -9.30 -26.35 -5.58
CA ILE A 31 -9.27 -25.80 -4.22
C ILE A 31 -8.04 -24.92 -3.98
N GLN A 32 -6.92 -25.21 -4.64
CA GLN A 32 -5.72 -24.38 -4.56
C GLN A 32 -6.01 -22.96 -5.04
N GLN A 33 -6.75 -22.81 -6.11
CA GLN A 33 -7.13 -21.50 -6.64
C GLN A 33 -7.96 -20.73 -5.62
N GLU A 34 -8.88 -21.39 -4.95
CA GLU A 34 -9.70 -20.78 -3.89
C GLU A 34 -8.83 -20.32 -2.72
N VAL A 35 -7.87 -21.15 -2.29
CA VAL A 35 -6.95 -20.80 -1.20
C VAL A 35 -6.14 -19.56 -1.56
N TYR A 36 -5.57 -19.53 -2.76
CA TYR A 36 -4.76 -18.38 -3.20
C TYR A 36 -5.62 -17.13 -3.38
N ARG A 37 -6.84 -17.27 -3.87
CA ARG A 37 -7.78 -16.15 -3.98
C ARG A 37 -8.05 -15.52 -2.61
N ASN A 38 -8.31 -16.36 -1.60
CA ASN A 38 -8.56 -15.88 -0.24
C ASN A 38 -7.32 -15.18 0.34
N ALA A 39 -6.13 -15.72 0.07
CA ALA A 39 -4.87 -15.11 0.49
C ALA A 39 -4.68 -13.73 -0.18
N ILE A 40 -5.03 -13.60 -1.44
CA ILE A 40 -4.91 -12.34 -2.18
C ILE A 40 -5.85 -11.29 -1.62
N VAL A 41 -7.11 -11.63 -1.37
CA VAL A 41 -8.08 -10.71 -0.79
C VAL A 41 -7.60 -10.21 0.57
N LYS A 42 -7.12 -11.11 1.42
CA LYS A 42 -6.59 -10.74 2.73
C LYS A 42 -5.31 -9.93 2.62
N GLY A 43 -4.42 -10.33 1.73
CA GLY A 43 -3.16 -9.62 1.48
C GLY A 43 -3.37 -8.20 0.97
N PHE A 44 -4.36 -7.99 0.11
CA PHE A 44 -4.76 -6.68 -0.38
C PHE A 44 -5.14 -5.76 0.78
N GLU A 45 -5.96 -6.25 1.68
CA GLU A 45 -6.41 -5.52 2.86
C GLU A 45 -5.23 -5.19 3.80
N LEU A 46 -4.43 -6.20 4.15
CA LEU A 46 -3.30 -6.02 5.06
C LEU A 46 -2.25 -5.07 4.50
N THR A 47 -1.97 -5.17 3.19
CA THR A 47 -0.96 -4.32 2.56
C THR A 47 -1.39 -2.86 2.52
N GLN A 48 -2.68 -2.59 2.31
CA GLN A 48 -3.21 -1.23 2.42
C GLN A 48 -2.96 -0.64 3.81
N GLU A 49 -3.22 -1.41 4.87
CA GLU A 49 -2.99 -0.95 6.24
C GLU A 49 -1.53 -0.60 6.49
N VAL A 50 -0.61 -1.42 5.99
CA VAL A 50 0.83 -1.16 6.13
C VAL A 50 1.20 0.13 5.39
N ALA A 51 0.70 0.31 4.17
CA ALA A 51 0.97 1.51 3.37
C ALA A 51 0.46 2.78 4.06
N PHE A 52 -0.78 2.75 4.57
CA PHE A 52 -1.35 3.93 5.23
C PHE A 52 -0.61 4.28 6.51
N LYS A 53 -0.16 3.28 7.26
CA LYS A 53 0.64 3.51 8.46
C LYS A 53 1.96 4.21 8.13
N LEU A 54 2.62 3.79 7.05
CA LEU A 54 3.84 4.44 6.59
C LEU A 54 3.58 5.87 6.10
N LEU A 55 2.47 6.10 5.39
CA LEU A 55 2.11 7.44 4.95
C LEU A 55 1.90 8.38 6.12
N ARG A 56 1.25 7.93 7.20
CA ARG A 56 1.08 8.74 8.40
C ARG A 56 2.42 9.11 9.01
N LYS A 57 3.34 8.17 9.09
CA LYS A 57 4.69 8.44 9.59
C LYS A 57 5.43 9.45 8.72
N ALA A 58 5.36 9.28 7.39
CA ALA A 58 6.01 10.16 6.45
C ALA A 58 5.50 11.60 6.56
N LEU A 59 4.20 11.76 6.72
CA LEU A 59 3.58 13.08 6.76
C LEU A 59 3.94 13.89 7.99
N LYS A 60 4.45 13.26 9.03
CA LYS A 60 5.00 13.98 10.19
C LYS A 60 6.17 14.88 9.80
N ALA A 61 6.94 14.48 8.78
CA ALA A 61 8.07 15.27 8.30
C ALA A 61 7.65 16.61 7.71
N TYR A 62 6.38 16.77 7.36
CA TYR A 62 5.84 17.99 6.77
C TYR A 62 5.12 18.87 7.78
N GLY A 63 5.33 18.61 9.08
CA GLY A 63 4.80 19.45 10.15
C GLY A 63 3.42 19.09 10.66
N HIS A 64 2.85 17.98 10.20
CA HIS A 64 1.54 17.53 10.69
C HIS A 64 1.68 16.79 12.01
N GLY A 65 0.82 17.09 12.98
CA GLY A 65 0.83 16.44 14.28
C GLY A 65 0.37 14.99 14.21
N GLY A 66 0.99 14.11 15.02
CA GLY A 66 0.68 12.70 15.02
C GLY A 66 -0.77 12.38 15.34
N GLN A 67 -1.36 13.06 16.34
CA GLN A 67 -2.76 12.87 16.70
C GLN A 67 -3.70 13.25 15.56
N LYS A 68 -3.39 14.37 14.88
CA LYS A 68 -4.18 14.85 13.77
C LYS A 68 -4.13 13.86 12.59
N LEU A 69 -2.93 13.33 12.31
CA LEU A 69 -2.76 12.34 11.24
C LEU A 69 -3.51 11.04 11.53
N GLU A 70 -3.47 10.57 12.78
CA GLU A 70 -4.21 9.36 13.18
C GLU A 70 -5.73 9.54 13.07
N ALA A 71 -6.21 10.77 13.24
CA ALA A 71 -7.64 11.08 13.16
C ALA A 71 -8.16 11.24 11.74
N LEU A 72 -7.26 11.34 10.73
CA LEU A 72 -7.68 11.50 9.33
C LEU A 72 -8.33 10.23 8.80
N PHE A 73 -9.42 10.42 8.06
CA PHE A 73 -9.94 9.35 7.20
C PHE A 73 -8.92 9.03 6.11
N VAL A 74 -8.94 7.78 5.64
CA VAL A 74 -7.94 7.32 4.67
C VAL A 74 -7.94 8.16 3.40
N LYS A 75 -9.10 8.56 2.89
CA LYS A 75 -9.16 9.38 1.68
C LYS A 75 -8.50 10.74 1.87
N ASP A 76 -8.65 11.34 3.05
CA ASP A 76 -7.97 12.60 3.38
C ASP A 76 -6.46 12.40 3.53
N LEU A 77 -6.07 11.26 4.09
CA LEU A 77 -4.65 10.87 4.16
C LEU A 77 -4.03 10.77 2.76
N ILE A 78 -4.73 10.14 1.82
CA ILE A 78 -4.29 10.01 0.43
C ILE A 78 -4.16 11.39 -0.22
N ARG A 79 -5.15 12.27 -0.02
CA ARG A 79 -5.11 13.64 -0.55
C ARG A 79 -3.90 14.41 -0.01
N LEU A 80 -3.65 14.28 1.28
CA LEU A 80 -2.52 14.95 1.92
C LEU A 80 -1.20 14.42 1.38
N ALA A 81 -1.09 13.12 1.19
CA ALA A 81 0.10 12.50 0.59
C ALA A 81 0.35 13.04 -0.82
N ALA A 82 -0.69 13.17 -1.63
CA ALA A 82 -0.57 13.75 -2.97
C ALA A 82 -0.15 15.22 -2.91
N THR A 83 -0.70 15.98 -1.97
CA THR A 83 -0.33 17.40 -1.76
C THR A 83 1.17 17.57 -1.52
N HIS A 84 1.77 16.65 -0.78
CA HIS A 84 3.20 16.69 -0.46
C HIS A 84 4.08 15.93 -1.47
N GLY A 85 3.51 15.51 -2.59
CA GLY A 85 4.30 14.87 -3.64
C GLY A 85 4.71 13.44 -3.37
N LEU A 86 4.07 12.76 -2.40
CA LEU A 86 4.37 11.35 -2.12
C LEU A 86 3.73 10.43 -3.16
N MET A 87 2.76 10.92 -3.89
CA MET A 87 2.16 10.25 -5.05
C MET A 87 1.57 11.32 -5.97
N ASP A 88 1.36 10.99 -7.25
CA ASP A 88 0.70 11.92 -8.16
C ASP A 88 -0.83 11.80 -8.05
N LEU A 89 -1.54 12.70 -8.74
CA LEU A 89 -3.01 12.74 -8.65
C LEU A 89 -3.66 11.49 -9.25
N ASP A 90 -3.10 10.96 -10.33
CA ASP A 90 -3.63 9.73 -10.94
C ASP A 90 -3.49 8.55 -9.98
N ALA A 91 -2.34 8.44 -9.31
CA ALA A 91 -2.15 7.42 -8.29
C ALA A 91 -3.13 7.58 -7.13
N ALA A 92 -3.36 8.83 -6.67
CA ALA A 92 -4.31 9.10 -5.60
C ALA A 92 -5.72 8.60 -5.96
N GLU A 93 -6.16 8.84 -7.19
CA GLU A 93 -7.47 8.35 -7.66
C GLU A 93 -7.53 6.82 -7.64
N ARG A 94 -6.47 6.14 -8.06
CA ARG A 94 -6.41 4.68 -7.98
C ARG A 94 -6.45 4.20 -6.54
N TRP A 95 -5.76 4.90 -5.62
CA TRP A 95 -5.79 4.57 -4.19
C TRP A 95 -7.19 4.72 -3.60
N PHE A 96 -7.98 5.70 -4.04
CA PHE A 96 -9.38 5.80 -3.64
C PHE A 96 -10.15 4.55 -4.05
N THR A 97 -9.92 4.06 -5.26
CA THR A 97 -10.56 2.84 -5.75
C THR A 97 -10.17 1.62 -4.91
N TYR A 98 -8.89 1.49 -4.56
CA TYR A 98 -8.44 0.39 -3.70
C TYR A 98 -9.13 0.44 -2.33
N ARG A 99 -9.24 1.62 -1.77
CA ARG A 99 -9.91 1.79 -0.47
C ARG A 99 -11.39 1.48 -0.55
N ASP A 100 -12.06 1.91 -1.59
CA ASP A 100 -13.49 1.64 -1.78
C ASP A 100 -13.75 0.14 -1.92
N ASN A 101 -12.93 -0.56 -2.67
CA ASN A 101 -13.05 -2.02 -2.80
C ASN A 101 -12.89 -2.71 -1.45
N ARG A 102 -11.93 -2.27 -0.62
CA ARG A 102 -11.74 -2.81 0.71
C ARG A 102 -12.95 -2.59 1.62
N ASN A 103 -13.57 -1.40 1.53
CA ASN A 103 -14.78 -1.12 2.31
C ASN A 103 -15.93 -2.01 1.90
N ASP A 104 -16.08 -2.27 0.60
CA ASP A 104 -17.12 -3.16 0.08
C ASP A 104 -16.92 -4.59 0.57
N SER A 105 -15.68 -5.02 0.84
CA SER A 105 -15.38 -6.36 1.34
C SER A 105 -16.05 -6.68 2.67
N ALA A 106 -16.36 -5.66 3.48
CA ALA A 106 -17.02 -5.86 4.76
C ALA A 106 -18.47 -6.34 4.59
N HIS A 107 -19.04 -6.21 3.40
CA HIS A 107 -20.45 -6.46 3.14
C HIS A 107 -20.72 -7.59 2.15
N ASP A 108 -19.72 -8.00 1.38
CA ASP A 108 -19.89 -9.03 0.37
C ASP A 108 -18.61 -9.86 0.20
N TYR A 109 -18.70 -11.13 0.59
CA TYR A 109 -17.59 -12.08 0.46
C TYR A 109 -17.76 -13.01 -0.75
N GLY A 110 -18.64 -12.66 -1.70
CA GLY A 110 -18.93 -13.50 -2.85
C GLY A 110 -17.81 -13.54 -3.88
N ILE A 111 -17.97 -14.43 -4.85
CA ILE A 111 -17.03 -14.59 -5.97
C ILE A 111 -16.85 -13.29 -6.75
N ARG A 112 -17.92 -12.54 -6.93
CA ARG A 112 -17.89 -11.26 -7.63
C ARG A 112 -16.93 -10.27 -6.96
N PHE A 113 -16.99 -10.16 -5.63
CA PHE A 113 -16.08 -9.31 -4.89
C PHE A 113 -14.62 -9.75 -5.09
N ALA A 114 -14.37 -11.05 -5.02
CA ALA A 114 -13.03 -11.60 -5.20
C ALA A 114 -12.50 -11.29 -6.61
N GLU A 115 -13.34 -11.40 -7.63
CA GLU A 115 -12.96 -11.06 -9.01
C GLU A 115 -12.64 -9.59 -9.18
N GLU A 116 -13.43 -8.71 -8.57
CA GLU A 116 -13.17 -7.28 -8.58
C GLU A 116 -11.85 -6.95 -7.90
N THR A 117 -11.56 -7.59 -6.78
CA THR A 117 -10.28 -7.41 -6.08
C THR A 117 -9.11 -7.89 -6.93
N LEU A 118 -9.24 -9.07 -7.54
CA LEU A 118 -8.18 -9.62 -8.39
C LEU A 118 -7.80 -8.68 -9.54
N ALA A 119 -8.79 -8.01 -10.13
CA ALA A 119 -8.55 -7.06 -11.21
C ALA A 119 -7.73 -5.85 -10.76
N LEU A 120 -7.75 -5.53 -9.47
CA LEU A 120 -7.03 -4.38 -8.93
C LEU A 120 -5.60 -4.72 -8.51
N ILE A 121 -5.24 -5.99 -8.36
CA ILE A 121 -3.96 -6.37 -7.75
C ILE A 121 -2.76 -5.91 -8.57
N ALA A 122 -2.76 -6.10 -9.89
CA ALA A 122 -1.62 -5.70 -10.73
C ALA A 122 -1.36 -4.18 -10.65
N PRO A 123 -2.35 -3.31 -10.87
CA PRO A 123 -2.12 -1.87 -10.69
C PRO A 123 -1.78 -1.50 -9.25
N PHE A 124 -2.36 -2.18 -8.26
CA PHE A 124 -2.05 -1.96 -6.85
C PHE A 124 -0.58 -2.25 -6.55
N LEU A 125 -0.06 -3.37 -7.00
CA LEU A 125 1.36 -3.72 -6.82
C LEU A 125 2.28 -2.68 -7.47
N ALA A 126 1.93 -2.19 -8.63
CA ALA A 126 2.70 -1.14 -9.31
C ALA A 126 2.69 0.17 -8.50
N ASP A 127 1.53 0.58 -8.00
CA ASP A 127 1.41 1.78 -7.17
C ASP A 127 2.16 1.63 -5.84
N LEU A 128 2.09 0.46 -5.21
CA LEU A 128 2.84 0.17 -3.98
C LEU A 128 4.34 0.26 -4.20
N THR A 129 4.83 -0.29 -5.30
CA THR A 129 6.25 -0.26 -5.63
C THR A 129 6.72 1.18 -5.81
N ARG A 130 5.96 1.98 -6.55
CA ARG A 130 6.27 3.41 -6.71
C ARG A 130 6.25 4.16 -5.39
N LEU A 131 5.26 3.86 -4.54
CA LEU A 131 5.19 4.49 -3.21
C LEU A 131 6.39 4.12 -2.37
N ALA A 132 6.75 2.83 -2.32
CA ALA A 132 7.92 2.38 -1.57
C ALA A 132 9.20 3.06 -2.07
N ASP A 133 9.37 3.15 -3.40
CA ASP A 133 10.51 3.83 -4.00
C ASP A 133 10.57 5.29 -3.59
N THR A 134 9.45 5.99 -3.64
CA THR A 134 9.34 7.40 -3.25
C THR A 134 9.69 7.61 -1.79
N LEU A 135 9.14 6.77 -0.91
CA LEU A 135 9.39 6.86 0.53
C LEU A 135 10.86 6.58 0.85
N GLU A 136 11.47 5.63 0.16
CA GLU A 136 12.89 5.31 0.35
C GLU A 136 13.79 6.44 -0.13
N GLN A 137 13.45 7.05 -1.26
CA GLN A 137 14.19 8.20 -1.77
C GLN A 137 14.16 9.38 -0.81
N LYS A 138 13.00 9.68 -0.25
CA LYS A 138 12.83 10.85 0.62
C LYS A 138 13.25 10.60 2.06
N PHE A 139 13.07 9.39 2.58
CA PHE A 139 13.19 9.08 4.01
C PHE A 139 13.98 7.80 4.29
N GLY A 140 14.56 7.20 3.28
CA GLY A 140 15.29 5.94 3.43
C GLY A 140 16.74 6.14 3.84
N PRO A 141 17.51 5.04 3.97
CA PRO A 141 18.90 5.09 4.40
C PRO A 141 19.80 5.96 3.53
N GLU A 142 19.52 6.07 2.23
CA GLU A 142 20.29 6.94 1.35
C GLU A 142 20.09 8.42 1.70
N GLY A 143 18.83 8.84 1.88
CA GLY A 143 18.52 10.20 2.31
C GLY A 143 19.11 10.49 3.67
N GLU A 144 19.10 9.56 4.58
CA GLU A 144 19.69 9.69 5.89
C GLU A 144 21.23 9.81 5.80
N ARG A 145 21.86 9.02 4.94
CA ARG A 145 23.31 9.09 4.74
C ARG A 145 23.74 10.44 4.15
N ASP A 146 22.96 10.98 3.26
CA ASP A 146 23.23 12.29 2.68
C ASP A 146 23.07 13.41 3.69
N ALA A 147 22.25 13.21 4.69
CA ALA A 147 22.01 14.21 5.73
C ALA A 147 22.98 14.12 6.89
N THR A 148 23.66 12.98 7.08
CA THR A 148 24.52 12.74 8.24
C THR A 148 25.99 13.10 8.09
N PRO A 149 26.59 13.34 6.91
CA PRO A 149 28.01 13.64 6.84
C PRO A 149 28.42 14.85 7.68
N ASP A 150 27.52 15.80 7.82
CA ASP A 150 27.81 17.04 8.53
C ASP A 150 27.53 16.95 10.02
N SER A 151 26.90 15.89 10.49
CA SER A 151 26.56 15.71 11.89
C SER A 151 27.63 14.91 12.66
N GLN A 152 28.72 14.58 12.00
CA GLN A 152 29.84 13.89 12.60
C GLN A 152 31.04 14.85 12.86
#